data_d5a012dddb69ee9088f995664a4b5b93
#
_entry.id   d5a012dddb69ee9088f995664a4b5b93
#
_cell.length_a   1.000
_cell.length_b   1.000
_cell.length_c   1.000
_cell.angle_alpha   90.00
_cell.angle_beta   90.00
_cell.angle_gamma   90.00
#
_symmetry.space_group_name_H-M   'P 1'
#
loop_
_entity.id
_entity.type
_entity.pdbx_description
1 polymer ?
#
loop_
_entity_poly.entity_id
_entity_poly.type
_entity_poly.pdbx_seq_one_letter_code
_entity_poly.pdbx_strand_id
1 'polypeptide(L)'
;SRNLEQEELINGLQATVHAQLSLIRIPEDNLTLEQILMNIDIPISRTVHKTALIQNDIFTVYHREMQIENLIRKSLENNTLEVCYQPIYDIHSKKIKSAEALVRLNDSELGSISPEEFIPICEKNGLIIPLGEFVFDTVCRDYMAKDFEKNGIEYVEVNLSVVQCMNTELSESFRKIVSKYNISPSNINLEI
;
A
#
# COMPACT_ATOMS: atom_id res chain seq x y z
N SER A 1 -12.19 17.47 -28.15
CA SER A 1 -12.95 17.11 -26.95
C SER A 1 -14.02 18.16 -26.74
N ARG A 2 -15.29 17.79 -26.91
CA ARG A 2 -16.42 18.63 -26.47
C ARG A 2 -16.66 18.28 -25.01
N ASN A 3 -16.61 19.27 -24.13
CA ASN A 3 -17.14 19.17 -22.78
C ASN A 3 -18.65 18.92 -22.91
N LEU A 4 -19.11 17.78 -22.42
CA LEU A 4 -20.53 17.51 -22.19
C LEU A 4 -20.88 17.99 -20.79
N GLU A 5 -20.88 19.31 -20.61
CA GLU A 5 -21.47 19.93 -19.45
C GLU A 5 -22.91 20.30 -19.81
N GLN A 6 -23.87 19.61 -19.24
CA GLN A 6 -25.28 19.98 -19.29
C GLN A 6 -25.72 20.40 -17.91
N GLU A 7 -26.25 21.63 -17.82
CA GLU A 7 -26.96 22.08 -16.62
C GLU A 7 -28.40 21.56 -16.71
N GLU A 8 -28.79 20.72 -15.76
CA GLU A 8 -30.16 20.27 -15.65
C GLU A 8 -30.76 20.73 -14.32
N LEU A 9 -32.04 21.15 -14.37
CA LEU A 9 -32.84 21.45 -13.18
C LEU A 9 -33.47 20.17 -12.65
N ILE A 10 -32.91 19.62 -11.59
CA ILE A 10 -33.48 18.46 -10.88
C ILE A 10 -34.20 18.97 -9.63
N ASN A 11 -35.52 18.85 -9.59
CA ASN A 11 -36.35 19.30 -8.47
C ASN A 11 -36.14 20.77 -8.04
N GLY A 12 -35.88 21.67 -9.01
CA GLY A 12 -35.64 23.09 -8.74
C GLY A 12 -34.22 23.44 -8.24
N LEU A 13 -33.30 22.46 -8.22
CA LEU A 13 -31.91 22.66 -7.92
C LEU A 13 -31.10 22.59 -9.21
N GLN A 14 -30.23 23.58 -9.42
CA GLN A 14 -29.29 23.60 -10.55
C GLN A 14 -28.17 22.60 -10.29
N ALA A 15 -28.10 21.56 -11.09
CA ALA A 15 -27.06 20.53 -11.00
C ALA A 15 -26.22 20.51 -12.27
N THR A 16 -24.91 20.52 -12.12
CA THR A 16 -23.97 20.33 -13.24
C THR A 16 -23.62 18.85 -13.34
N VAL A 17 -23.93 18.24 -14.49
CA VAL A 17 -23.60 16.85 -14.74
C VAL A 17 -22.28 16.80 -15.51
N HIS A 18 -21.26 16.18 -14.92
CA HIS A 18 -19.99 15.92 -15.58
C HIS A 18 -20.03 14.51 -16.18
N ALA A 19 -19.90 14.40 -17.50
CA ALA A 19 -19.80 13.11 -18.17
C ALA A 19 -18.37 12.88 -18.68
N GLN A 20 -17.84 11.70 -18.45
CA GLN A 20 -16.56 11.26 -19.01
C GLN A 20 -16.82 10.14 -20.04
N LEU A 21 -16.11 10.22 -21.16
CA LEU A 21 -16.21 9.23 -22.23
C LEU A 21 -14.89 8.47 -22.35
N SER A 22 -14.95 7.15 -22.25
CA SER A 22 -13.82 6.26 -22.48
C SER A 22 -14.03 5.50 -23.80
N LEU A 23 -13.02 5.51 -24.65
CA LEU A 23 -12.99 4.75 -25.90
C LEU A 23 -11.97 3.62 -25.74
N ILE A 24 -12.45 2.37 -25.86
CA ILE A 24 -11.62 1.18 -25.83
C ILE A 24 -11.55 0.63 -27.24
N ARG A 25 -10.34 0.48 -27.79
CA ARG A 25 -10.11 -0.33 -28.98
C ARG A 25 -9.95 -1.78 -28.53
N ILE A 26 -10.92 -2.63 -28.87
CA ILE A 26 -10.85 -4.06 -28.60
C ILE A 26 -9.94 -4.66 -29.67
N PRO A 27 -8.74 -5.17 -29.33
CA PRO A 27 -7.93 -5.93 -30.27
C PRO A 27 -8.67 -7.23 -30.61
N GLU A 28 -8.38 -7.82 -31.75
CA GLU A 28 -9.02 -9.06 -32.24
C GLU A 28 -8.76 -10.28 -31.34
N ASP A 29 -7.92 -10.14 -30.32
CA ASP A 29 -7.49 -11.21 -29.42
C ASP A 29 -8.27 -11.20 -28.10
N ASN A 30 -9.44 -11.88 -28.09
CA ASN A 30 -10.05 -12.56 -26.94
C ASN A 30 -10.18 -11.86 -25.59
N LEU A 31 -10.50 -10.57 -25.51
CA LEU A 31 -10.94 -9.97 -24.26
C LEU A 31 -12.37 -10.44 -23.92
N THR A 32 -12.57 -10.96 -22.71
CA THR A 32 -13.91 -11.26 -22.21
C THR A 32 -14.68 -9.98 -21.89
N LEU A 33 -16.02 -10.05 -21.92
CA LEU A 33 -16.87 -8.93 -21.55
C LEU A 33 -16.55 -8.39 -20.15
N GLU A 34 -16.24 -9.27 -19.21
CA GLU A 34 -15.82 -8.90 -17.84
C GLU A 34 -14.52 -8.08 -17.83
N GLN A 35 -13.53 -8.49 -18.61
CA GLN A 35 -12.29 -7.75 -18.79
C GLN A 35 -12.52 -6.37 -19.41
N ILE A 36 -13.46 -6.27 -20.36
CA ILE A 36 -13.83 -4.99 -20.98
C ILE A 36 -14.51 -4.08 -19.95
N LEU A 37 -15.47 -4.60 -19.18
CA LEU A 37 -16.21 -3.83 -18.19
C LEU A 37 -15.32 -3.36 -17.04
N MET A 38 -14.46 -4.22 -16.51
CA MET A 38 -13.49 -3.84 -15.46
C MET A 38 -12.53 -2.74 -15.93
N ASN A 39 -12.25 -2.68 -17.21
CA ASN A 39 -11.29 -1.74 -17.79
C ASN A 39 -11.91 -0.40 -18.24
N ILE A 40 -13.24 -0.29 -18.30
CA ILE A 40 -13.92 0.98 -18.64
C ILE A 40 -13.70 2.03 -17.54
N ASP A 41 -13.66 1.62 -16.28
CA ASP A 41 -13.55 2.54 -15.13
C ASP A 41 -12.13 3.09 -14.91
N ILE A 42 -11.09 2.44 -15.46
CA ILE A 42 -9.69 2.81 -15.23
C ILE A 42 -9.34 4.20 -15.77
N PRO A 43 -9.64 4.51 -17.06
CA PRO A 43 -9.32 5.84 -17.61
C PRO A 43 -10.13 6.94 -16.95
N ILE A 44 -11.35 6.63 -16.48
CA ILE A 44 -12.25 7.59 -15.83
C ILE A 44 -11.67 8.09 -14.51
N SER A 45 -11.05 7.19 -13.74
CA SER A 45 -10.44 7.54 -12.44
C SER A 45 -9.10 8.29 -12.55
N ARG A 46 -8.38 8.13 -13.66
CA ARG A 46 -7.02 8.71 -13.84
C ARG A 46 -6.97 9.98 -14.70
N THR A 47 -8.04 10.33 -15.40
CA THR A 47 -8.05 11.52 -16.27
C THR A 47 -9.14 12.50 -15.88
N VAL A 48 -8.74 13.56 -15.18
CA VAL A 48 -9.58 14.75 -15.01
C VAL A 48 -9.45 15.58 -16.28
N HIS A 49 -10.46 15.54 -17.20
CA HIS A 49 -10.59 16.38 -18.40
C HIS A 49 -9.94 15.95 -19.73
N LYS A 50 -9.62 14.67 -19.97
CA LYS A 50 -9.13 14.26 -21.30
C LYS A 50 -9.71 12.93 -21.77
N THR A 51 -9.95 12.80 -23.09
CA THR A 51 -10.23 11.51 -23.72
C THR A 51 -8.98 10.63 -23.60
N ALA A 52 -9.05 9.52 -22.86
CA ALA A 52 -7.96 8.57 -22.76
C ALA A 52 -8.10 7.49 -23.84
N LEU A 53 -7.05 7.29 -24.62
CA LEU A 53 -6.88 6.11 -25.47
C LEU A 53 -6.27 5.01 -24.59
N ILE A 54 -6.98 3.92 -24.39
CA ILE A 54 -6.45 2.76 -23.68
C ILE A 54 -5.58 1.98 -24.66
N GLN A 55 -4.29 1.95 -24.40
CA GLN A 55 -3.33 1.07 -25.08
C GLN A 55 -3.16 -0.20 -24.25
N ASN A 56 -2.70 -1.29 -24.88
CA ASN A 56 -2.51 -2.59 -24.23
C ASN A 56 -1.66 -2.51 -22.94
N ASP A 57 -0.74 -1.55 -22.85
CA ASP A 57 0.14 -1.33 -21.67
C ASP A 57 -0.66 -0.98 -20.41
N ILE A 58 -1.78 -0.26 -20.52
CA ILE A 58 -2.62 0.12 -19.37
C ILE A 58 -3.31 -1.12 -18.76
N PHE A 59 -3.75 -2.06 -19.61
CA PHE A 59 -4.33 -3.32 -19.13
C PHE A 59 -3.34 -4.15 -18.33
N THR A 60 -2.12 -4.24 -18.83
CA THR A 60 -1.04 -4.99 -18.17
C THR A 60 -0.73 -4.41 -16.80
N VAL A 61 -0.59 -3.08 -16.70
CA VAL A 61 -0.33 -2.37 -15.44
C VAL A 61 -1.47 -2.58 -14.44
N TYR A 62 -2.72 -2.44 -14.88
CA TYR A 62 -3.87 -2.60 -13.99
C TYR A 62 -4.04 -4.05 -13.52
N HIS A 63 -3.89 -5.01 -14.41
CA HIS A 63 -3.94 -6.42 -14.06
C HIS A 63 -2.86 -6.77 -13.02
N ARG A 64 -1.66 -6.22 -13.18
CA ARG A 64 -0.58 -6.40 -12.22
C ARG A 64 -0.91 -5.73 -10.88
N GLU A 65 -1.46 -4.49 -10.87
CA GLU A 65 -1.93 -3.84 -9.63
C GLU A 65 -2.96 -4.70 -8.88
N MET A 66 -3.93 -5.28 -9.59
CA MET A 66 -4.94 -6.18 -9.01
C MET A 66 -4.34 -7.47 -8.46
N GLN A 67 -3.40 -8.07 -9.17
CA GLN A 67 -2.70 -9.28 -8.70
C GLN A 67 -1.95 -8.98 -7.40
N ILE A 68 -1.23 -7.86 -7.34
CA ILE A 68 -0.48 -7.43 -6.16
C ILE A 68 -1.44 -7.13 -5.00
N GLU A 69 -2.54 -6.41 -5.23
CA GLU A 69 -3.55 -6.14 -4.19
C GLU A 69 -4.10 -7.44 -3.60
N ASN A 70 -4.50 -8.39 -4.45
CA ASN A 70 -5.01 -9.68 -3.99
C ASN A 70 -3.96 -10.49 -3.22
N LEU A 71 -2.70 -10.42 -3.65
CA LEU A 71 -1.60 -11.07 -2.95
C LEU A 71 -1.40 -10.47 -1.56
N ILE A 72 -1.41 -9.14 -1.43
CA ILE A 72 -1.27 -8.47 -0.14
C ILE A 72 -2.40 -8.86 0.81
N ARG A 73 -3.66 -8.85 0.34
CA ARG A 73 -4.81 -9.27 1.14
C ARG A 73 -4.62 -10.69 1.68
N LYS A 74 -4.30 -11.64 0.81
CA LYS A 74 -4.03 -13.03 1.18
C LYS A 74 -2.85 -13.16 2.13
N SER A 75 -1.79 -12.39 1.92
CA SER A 75 -0.59 -12.44 2.75
C SER A 75 -0.85 -11.89 4.15
N LEU A 76 -1.67 -10.85 4.28
CA LEU A 76 -2.12 -10.33 5.58
C LEU A 76 -3.01 -11.34 6.31
N GLU A 77 -3.99 -11.93 5.63
CA GLU A 77 -4.89 -12.95 6.20
C GLU A 77 -4.14 -14.18 6.69
N ASN A 78 -3.13 -14.63 5.93
CA ASN A 78 -2.37 -15.84 6.23
C ASN A 78 -1.07 -15.60 7.02
N ASN A 79 -0.75 -14.33 7.34
CA ASN A 79 0.50 -13.92 8.01
C ASN A 79 1.75 -14.43 7.27
N THR A 80 1.78 -14.32 5.94
CA THR A 80 2.89 -14.80 5.09
C THR A 80 3.83 -13.69 4.61
N LEU A 81 3.58 -12.43 5.01
CA LEU A 81 4.51 -11.33 4.78
C LEU A 81 5.78 -11.53 5.62
N GLU A 82 6.91 -11.15 5.06
CA GLU A 82 8.20 -11.19 5.74
C GLU A 82 8.64 -9.78 6.15
N VAL A 83 9.30 -9.69 7.30
CA VAL A 83 9.99 -8.46 7.74
C VAL A 83 11.48 -8.76 7.86
N CYS A 84 12.27 -8.07 7.05
CA CYS A 84 13.72 -8.12 7.09
C CYS A 84 14.26 -6.93 7.88
N TYR A 85 15.41 -7.09 8.51
CA TYR A 85 16.05 -6.04 9.29
C TYR A 85 17.35 -5.65 8.63
N GLN A 86 17.45 -4.39 8.21
CA GLN A 86 18.68 -3.81 7.67
C GLN A 86 19.46 -3.15 8.80
N PRO A 87 20.66 -3.65 9.15
CA PRO A 87 21.43 -3.08 10.25
C PRO A 87 21.95 -1.68 9.93
N ILE A 88 21.88 -0.79 10.91
CA ILE A 88 22.40 0.58 10.83
C ILE A 88 23.67 0.68 11.68
N TYR A 89 24.76 1.08 11.04
CA TYR A 89 26.06 1.20 11.67
C TYR A 89 26.31 2.61 12.20
N ASP A 90 26.54 2.70 13.52
CA ASP A 90 26.93 3.95 14.16
C ASP A 90 28.43 4.20 13.99
N ILE A 91 28.77 5.27 13.27
CA ILE A 91 30.17 5.61 12.94
C ILE A 91 30.98 6.08 14.12
N HIS A 92 30.36 6.60 15.17
CA HIS A 92 31.03 7.11 16.36
C HIS A 92 31.41 5.97 17.29
N SER A 93 30.48 5.10 17.62
CA SER A 93 30.71 3.93 18.47
C SER A 93 31.35 2.76 17.72
N LYS A 94 31.36 2.79 16.37
CA LYS A 94 31.84 1.72 15.48
C LYS A 94 31.11 0.38 15.73
N LYS A 95 29.78 0.45 15.97
CA LYS A 95 28.92 -0.71 16.24
C LYS A 95 27.62 -0.59 15.44
N ILE A 96 26.95 -1.71 15.24
CA ILE A 96 25.54 -1.75 14.83
C ILE A 96 24.72 -1.45 16.08
N LYS A 97 23.90 -0.41 16.06
CA LYS A 97 23.08 0.03 17.19
C LYS A 97 21.59 -0.02 16.93
N SER A 98 21.19 0.00 15.69
CA SER A 98 19.79 -0.04 15.29
C SER A 98 19.64 -0.84 13.98
N ALA A 99 18.41 -1.08 13.60
CA ALA A 99 18.07 -1.69 12.33
C ALA A 99 16.79 -1.08 11.78
N GLU A 100 16.67 -1.00 10.47
CA GLU A 100 15.43 -0.63 9.79
C GLU A 100 14.63 -1.88 9.45
N ALA A 101 13.34 -1.86 9.78
CA ALA A 101 12.41 -2.95 9.45
C ALA A 101 11.81 -2.72 8.06
N LEU A 102 12.07 -3.66 7.18
CA LEU A 102 11.70 -3.59 5.78
C LEU A 102 10.78 -4.75 5.41
N VAL A 103 9.52 -4.47 5.13
CA VAL A 103 8.56 -5.48 4.69
C VAL A 103 8.94 -6.01 3.30
N ARG A 104 8.73 -7.31 3.09
CA ARG A 104 8.99 -8.01 1.83
C ARG A 104 7.73 -8.74 1.38
N LEU A 105 7.43 -8.64 0.11
CA LEU A 105 6.33 -9.33 -0.55
C LEU A 105 6.88 -10.20 -1.66
N ASN A 106 6.76 -11.50 -1.50
CA ASN A 106 7.24 -12.49 -2.45
C ASN A 106 6.10 -13.42 -2.86
N ASP A 107 6.09 -13.78 -4.12
CA ASP A 107 5.12 -14.73 -4.69
C ASP A 107 5.81 -15.68 -5.67
N SER A 108 5.27 -16.88 -5.82
CA SER A 108 5.87 -17.90 -6.72
C SER A 108 5.71 -17.56 -8.21
N GLU A 109 4.67 -16.80 -8.57
CA GLU A 109 4.38 -16.42 -9.97
C GLU A 109 4.85 -15.02 -10.29
N LEU A 110 4.61 -14.06 -9.36
CA LEU A 110 4.97 -12.65 -9.55
C LEU A 110 6.42 -12.33 -9.14
N GLY A 111 7.07 -13.26 -8.46
CA GLY A 111 8.44 -13.07 -7.94
C GLY A 111 8.48 -12.14 -6.73
N SER A 112 9.63 -11.48 -6.53
CA SER A 112 9.79 -10.46 -5.48
C SER A 112 9.25 -9.12 -5.95
N ILE A 113 8.33 -8.54 -5.17
CA ILE A 113 7.65 -7.28 -5.49
C ILE A 113 8.26 -6.18 -4.62
N SER A 114 8.70 -5.10 -5.29
CA SER A 114 9.33 -3.97 -4.61
C SER A 114 8.33 -3.21 -3.72
N PRO A 115 8.74 -2.73 -2.53
CA PRO A 115 7.94 -1.80 -1.73
C PRO A 115 7.48 -0.56 -2.52
N GLU A 116 8.31 -0.03 -3.41
CA GLU A 116 7.95 1.09 -4.30
C GLU A 116 6.77 0.77 -5.22
N GLU A 117 6.53 -0.50 -5.53
CA GLU A 117 5.41 -0.95 -6.35
C GLU A 117 4.16 -1.20 -5.51
N PHE A 118 4.26 -1.91 -4.37
CA PHE A 118 3.08 -2.33 -3.63
C PHE A 118 2.59 -1.34 -2.55
N ILE A 119 3.46 -0.50 -1.99
CA ILE A 119 3.05 0.49 -0.98
C ILE A 119 2.02 1.48 -1.53
N PRO A 120 2.19 2.08 -2.74
CA PRO A 120 1.17 2.95 -3.32
C PRO A 120 -0.18 2.25 -3.56
N ILE A 121 -0.17 0.95 -3.87
CA ILE A 121 -1.39 0.15 -4.01
C ILE A 121 -2.07 0.00 -2.64
N CYS A 122 -1.30 -0.26 -1.58
CA CYS A 122 -1.83 -0.34 -0.22
C CYS A 122 -2.44 0.99 0.24
N GLU A 123 -1.80 2.11 -0.04
CA GLU A 123 -2.29 3.44 0.30
C GLU A 123 -3.62 3.75 -0.40
N LYS A 124 -3.70 3.47 -1.70
CA LYS A 124 -4.89 3.69 -2.52
C LYS A 124 -6.09 2.88 -2.06
N ASN A 125 -5.87 1.63 -1.61
CA ASN A 125 -6.93 0.67 -1.27
C ASN A 125 -7.14 0.50 0.24
N GLY A 126 -6.50 1.34 1.07
CA GLY A 126 -6.62 1.30 2.53
C GLY A 126 -5.90 0.12 3.21
N LEU A 127 -5.19 -0.70 2.44
CA LEU A 127 -4.42 -1.85 2.96
C LEU A 127 -3.18 -1.42 3.73
N ILE A 128 -2.77 -0.17 3.60
CA ILE A 128 -1.60 0.37 4.31
C ILE A 128 -1.80 0.36 5.84
N ILE A 129 -3.05 0.45 6.33
CA ILE A 129 -3.34 0.38 7.76
C ILE A 129 -3.06 -1.01 8.32
N PRO A 130 -3.72 -2.11 7.84
CA PRO A 130 -3.45 -3.44 8.35
C PRO A 130 -2.01 -3.90 8.05
N LEU A 131 -1.40 -3.44 6.95
CA LEU A 131 0.00 -3.72 6.66
C LEU A 131 0.93 -3.11 7.72
N GLY A 132 0.72 -1.86 8.08
CA GLY A 132 1.52 -1.20 9.11
C GLY A 132 1.35 -1.84 10.49
N GLU A 133 0.13 -2.23 10.86
CA GLU A 133 -0.12 -2.97 12.10
C GLU A 133 0.60 -4.32 12.11
N PHE A 134 0.56 -5.05 11.00
CA PHE A 134 1.30 -6.31 10.84
C PHE A 134 2.81 -6.12 11.00
N VAL A 135 3.40 -5.11 10.34
CA VAL A 135 4.83 -4.83 10.44
C VAL A 135 5.19 -4.45 11.87
N PHE A 136 4.42 -3.56 12.48
CA PHE A 136 4.67 -3.09 13.85
C PHE A 136 4.55 -4.22 14.89
N ASP A 137 3.51 -5.08 14.78
CA ASP A 137 3.35 -6.27 15.64
C ASP A 137 4.52 -7.24 15.47
N THR A 138 4.94 -7.46 14.22
CA THR A 138 6.08 -8.33 13.91
C THR A 138 7.37 -7.80 14.51
N VAL A 139 7.65 -6.50 14.37
CA VAL A 139 8.85 -5.87 14.93
C VAL A 139 8.86 -5.97 16.46
N CYS A 140 7.75 -5.65 17.11
CA CYS A 140 7.67 -5.75 18.59
C CYS A 140 7.86 -7.20 19.08
N ARG A 141 7.25 -8.16 18.41
CA ARG A 141 7.44 -9.59 18.70
C ARG A 141 8.90 -10.01 18.52
N ASP A 142 9.50 -9.66 17.38
CA ASP A 142 10.85 -10.09 17.02
C ASP A 142 11.90 -9.42 17.91
N TYR A 143 11.71 -8.15 18.28
CA TYR A 143 12.61 -7.43 19.19
C TYR A 143 12.77 -8.18 20.52
N MET A 144 11.66 -8.66 21.07
CA MET A 144 11.67 -9.41 22.31
C MET A 144 12.14 -10.86 22.12
N ALA A 145 11.65 -11.55 21.10
CA ALA A 145 11.94 -12.98 20.90
C ALA A 145 13.39 -13.25 20.45
N LYS A 146 14.00 -12.31 19.73
CA LYS A 146 15.38 -12.44 19.21
C LYS A 146 16.41 -11.73 20.08
N ASP A 147 16.02 -11.25 21.26
CA ASP A 147 16.90 -10.58 22.22
C ASP A 147 17.72 -9.43 21.57
N PHE A 148 17.08 -8.57 20.78
CA PHE A 148 17.76 -7.51 20.03
C PHE A 148 18.61 -6.60 20.95
N GLU A 149 18.06 -6.21 22.09
CA GLU A 149 18.78 -5.40 23.09
C GLU A 149 20.05 -6.09 23.61
N LYS A 150 20.00 -7.38 23.92
CA LYS A 150 21.18 -8.15 24.34
C LYS A 150 22.23 -8.26 23.24
N ASN A 151 21.81 -8.19 21.97
CA ASN A 151 22.68 -8.19 20.79
C ASN A 151 23.17 -6.79 20.41
N GLY A 152 22.85 -5.76 21.23
CA GLY A 152 23.33 -4.40 21.06
C GLY A 152 22.48 -3.54 20.14
N ILE A 153 21.31 -4.01 19.72
CA ILE A 153 20.34 -3.22 18.96
C ILE A 153 19.47 -2.42 19.94
N GLU A 154 19.68 -1.14 20.00
CA GLU A 154 19.03 -0.23 20.93
C GLU A 154 17.56 0.01 20.51
N TYR A 155 17.30 0.18 19.21
CA TYR A 155 15.96 0.37 18.66
C TYR A 155 15.85 -0.14 17.22
N VAL A 156 14.60 -0.30 16.76
CA VAL A 156 14.28 -0.63 15.37
C VAL A 156 13.46 0.51 14.76
N GLU A 157 13.84 0.93 13.57
CA GLU A 157 13.09 1.92 12.78
C GLU A 157 11.98 1.23 11.98
N VAL A 158 10.80 1.83 12.01
CA VAL A 158 9.61 1.35 11.29
C VAL A 158 9.06 2.50 10.45
N ASN A 159 9.01 2.30 9.15
CA ASN A 159 8.46 3.27 8.20
C ASN A 159 6.94 3.38 8.33
N LEU A 160 6.44 4.62 8.37
CA LEU A 160 5.02 4.96 8.34
C LEU A 160 4.68 5.77 7.10
N SER A 161 3.61 5.40 6.44
CA SER A 161 3.01 6.22 5.40
C SER A 161 2.26 7.42 6.00
N VAL A 162 2.30 8.56 5.31
CA VAL A 162 1.49 9.73 5.65
C VAL A 162 0.00 9.37 5.75
N VAL A 163 -0.49 8.46 4.91
CA VAL A 163 -1.89 7.98 4.96
C VAL A 163 -2.20 7.30 6.29
N GLN A 164 -1.26 6.53 6.84
CA GLN A 164 -1.43 5.91 8.17
C GLN A 164 -1.49 6.96 9.27
N CYS A 165 -0.66 8.01 9.19
CA CYS A 165 -0.65 9.09 10.17
C CYS A 165 -1.97 9.88 10.24
N MET A 166 -2.78 9.85 9.19
CA MET A 166 -4.12 10.44 9.16
C MET A 166 -5.17 9.58 9.87
N ASN A 167 -4.86 8.32 10.20
CA ASN A 167 -5.77 7.46 10.95
C ASN A 167 -5.75 7.82 12.44
N THR A 168 -6.88 8.27 12.97
CA THR A 168 -7.04 8.66 14.37
C THR A 168 -6.84 7.52 15.37
N GLU A 169 -7.02 6.26 14.93
CA GLU A 169 -6.89 5.07 15.76
C GLU A 169 -5.44 4.50 15.79
N LEU A 170 -4.54 5.01 14.96
CA LEU A 170 -3.18 4.50 14.82
C LEU A 170 -2.43 4.45 16.16
N SER A 171 -2.49 5.54 16.92
CA SER A 171 -1.77 5.64 18.20
C SER A 171 -2.27 4.64 19.25
N GLU A 172 -3.57 4.38 19.26
CA GLU A 172 -4.19 3.43 20.18
C GLU A 172 -3.87 1.98 19.78
N SER A 173 -3.89 1.67 18.47
CA SER A 173 -3.49 0.37 17.93
C SER A 173 -2.04 0.05 18.30
N PHE A 174 -1.11 0.96 18.04
CA PHE A 174 0.30 0.78 18.35
C PHE A 174 0.58 0.65 19.86
N ARG A 175 -0.14 1.42 20.67
CA ARG A 175 -0.03 1.31 22.14
C ARG A 175 -0.45 -0.07 22.66
N LYS A 176 -1.52 -0.65 22.08
CA LYS A 176 -1.96 -2.02 22.41
C LYS A 176 -0.90 -3.05 22.06
N ILE A 177 -0.26 -2.91 20.90
CA ILE A 177 0.81 -3.80 20.45
C ILE A 177 2.03 -3.70 21.37
N VAL A 178 2.49 -2.49 21.68
CA VAL A 178 3.60 -2.25 22.61
C VAL A 178 3.32 -2.90 23.98
N SER A 179 2.09 -2.72 24.49
CA SER A 179 1.68 -3.31 25.77
C SER A 179 1.62 -4.84 25.71
N LYS A 180 1.18 -5.43 24.60
CA LYS A 180 1.10 -6.89 24.39
C LYS A 180 2.46 -7.56 24.55
N TYR A 181 3.52 -6.92 24.06
CA TYR A 181 4.88 -7.49 24.11
C TYR A 181 5.72 -6.94 25.28
N ASN A 182 5.18 -6.02 26.09
CA ASN A 182 5.89 -5.35 27.16
C ASN A 182 7.23 -4.72 26.72
N ILE A 183 7.25 -4.17 25.51
CA ILE A 183 8.41 -3.50 24.93
C ILE A 183 8.43 -2.03 25.35
N SER A 184 9.63 -1.47 25.57
CA SER A 184 9.74 -0.02 25.81
C SER A 184 9.47 0.75 24.52
N PRO A 185 8.65 1.82 24.54
CA PRO A 185 8.47 2.68 23.37
C PRO A 185 9.77 3.24 22.79
N SER A 186 10.82 3.38 23.63
CA SER A 186 12.15 3.83 23.18
C SER A 186 12.89 2.83 22.28
N ASN A 187 12.43 1.57 22.22
CA ASN A 187 13.02 0.56 21.37
C ASN A 187 12.46 0.55 19.95
N ILE A 188 11.44 1.36 19.68
CA ILE A 188 10.86 1.52 18.33
C ILE A 188 10.90 2.98 17.92
N ASN A 189 11.49 3.26 16.78
CA ASN A 189 11.50 4.58 16.15
C ASN A 189 10.57 4.57 14.93
N LEU A 190 9.70 5.57 14.82
CA LEU A 190 8.77 5.70 13.68
C LEU A 190 9.32 6.74 12.71
N GLU A 191 9.49 6.37 11.46
CA GLU A 191 9.98 7.22 10.37
C GLU A 191 8.85 7.51 9.37
N ILE A 192 8.72 8.79 8.93
CA ILE A 192 7.67 9.26 8.02
C ILE A 192 8.30 9.83 6.75
#